data_4e58e684e2b2b95e83f1cc2b83a00720
#
_entry.id   4e58e684e2b2b95e83f1cc2b83a00720
#
_cell.length_a   1.000
_cell.length_b   1.000
_cell.length_c   1.000
_cell.angle_alpha   90.00
_cell.angle_beta   90.00
_cell.angle_gamma   90.00
#
_symmetry.space_group_name_H-M   'P 1'
#
loop_
_entity.id
_entity.type
_entity.pdbx_description
1 polymer ?
#
loop_
_entity_poly.entity_id
_entity_poly.type
_entity_poly.pdbx_seq_one_letter_code
_entity_poly.pdbx_strand_id
1 'polypeptide(L)'
;MTGNKPLAMITGGSSGIGFELAKQFAKNGFDVAISGSSDKVNEAADALRSLDAEAYPFKADASTYDGVERFWTFTQGLGRPLEAAALNVGIGIGGAFVDNDLEDELRLLAINVTGTVHMAKRVVQHMVKNGRGRILITSSVSATLPTPYETVYGPSKAFGYMFAESLREELRSTGVTVTALLPGATNSDFHANAGMGGTKLGGQQKNDKTARRQAGLRGPHERHRPYRRRRSENQAAGVENRTTPEPVKAARQAELTQPQ
;
A
#
# COMPACT_ATOMS: atom_id res chain seq x y z
N MET A 1 2.34 32.73 12.79
CA MET A 1 1.86 31.57 13.60
C MET A 1 2.09 30.32 12.78
N THR A 2 3.16 29.61 13.02
CA THR A 2 3.39 28.29 12.39
C THR A 2 2.45 27.29 13.05
N GLY A 3 1.23 27.20 12.55
CA GLY A 3 0.30 26.14 12.97
C GLY A 3 0.96 24.79 12.72
N ASN A 4 0.88 23.88 13.69
CA ASN A 4 1.39 22.52 13.55
C ASN A 4 0.75 21.88 12.31
N LYS A 5 1.56 21.55 11.27
CA LYS A 5 1.08 20.80 10.10
C LYS A 5 0.43 19.49 10.56
N PRO A 6 -0.64 19.01 9.93
CA PRO A 6 -1.22 17.73 10.24
C PRO A 6 -0.22 16.59 9.95
N LEU A 7 -0.34 15.48 10.67
CA LEU A 7 0.52 14.32 10.51
C LEU A 7 -0.11 13.29 9.55
N ALA A 8 0.71 12.77 8.64
CA ALA A 8 0.40 11.56 7.88
C ALA A 8 1.32 10.43 8.33
N MET A 9 0.76 9.24 8.56
CA MET A 9 1.51 8.03 8.89
C MET A 9 1.61 7.12 7.66
N ILE A 10 2.79 6.61 7.34
CA ILE A 10 3.00 5.74 6.18
C ILE A 10 3.78 4.49 6.59
N THR A 11 3.15 3.31 6.50
CA THR A 11 3.85 2.05 6.68
C THR A 11 4.60 1.67 5.40
N GLY A 12 5.86 1.22 5.52
CA GLY A 12 6.70 0.92 4.37
C GLY A 12 7.08 2.18 3.56
N GLY A 13 7.33 3.30 4.27
CA GLY A 13 7.65 4.59 3.67
C GLY A 13 9.11 4.79 3.24
N SER A 14 9.97 3.78 3.40
CA SER A 14 11.39 3.89 3.11
C SER A 14 11.74 3.79 1.62
N SER A 15 10.86 3.26 0.79
CA SER A 15 11.11 3.07 -0.66
C SER A 15 9.82 2.93 -1.48
N GLY A 16 9.96 2.84 -2.79
CA GLY A 16 8.88 2.49 -3.71
C GLY A 16 7.64 3.38 -3.60
N ILE A 17 6.47 2.75 -3.60
CA ILE A 17 5.17 3.44 -3.55
C ILE A 17 4.99 4.20 -2.23
N GLY A 18 5.41 3.59 -1.10
CA GLY A 18 5.28 4.22 0.21
C GLY A 18 6.07 5.51 0.33
N PHE A 19 7.31 5.52 -0.16
CA PHE A 19 8.13 6.73 -0.18
C PHE A 19 7.52 7.82 -1.08
N GLU A 20 6.96 7.44 -2.22
CA GLU A 20 6.32 8.39 -3.10
C GLU A 20 5.00 8.95 -2.51
N LEU A 21 4.25 8.12 -1.77
CA LEU A 21 3.10 8.60 -1.00
C LEU A 21 3.55 9.60 0.07
N ALA A 22 4.61 9.28 0.82
CA ALA A 22 5.18 10.20 1.82
C ALA A 22 5.58 11.54 1.20
N LYS A 23 6.22 11.54 0.03
CA LYS A 23 6.52 12.78 -0.72
C LYS A 23 5.25 13.58 -1.09
N GLN A 24 4.18 12.90 -1.48
CA GLN A 24 2.93 13.60 -1.80
C GLN A 24 2.32 14.23 -0.55
N PHE A 25 2.30 13.53 0.58
CA PHE A 25 1.84 14.09 1.83
C PHE A 25 2.67 15.31 2.22
N ALA A 26 4.00 15.21 2.19
CA ALA A 26 4.90 16.32 2.48
C ALA A 26 4.60 17.55 1.59
N LYS A 27 4.50 17.36 0.28
CA LYS A 27 4.19 18.43 -0.70
C LYS A 27 2.79 19.03 -0.54
N ASN A 28 1.89 18.34 0.15
CA ASN A 28 0.52 18.82 0.40
C ASN A 28 0.33 19.30 1.86
N GLY A 29 1.41 19.71 2.51
CA GLY A 29 1.34 20.39 3.80
C GLY A 29 1.21 19.47 5.01
N PHE A 30 1.57 18.19 4.89
CA PHE A 30 1.66 17.26 6.02
C PHE A 30 3.10 17.12 6.49
N ASP A 31 3.26 16.93 7.78
CA ASP A 31 4.43 16.24 8.31
C ASP A 31 4.21 14.74 8.26
N VAL A 32 5.27 13.94 8.21
CA VAL A 32 5.14 12.52 7.93
C VAL A 32 5.88 11.65 8.95
N ALA A 33 5.20 10.64 9.47
CA ALA A 33 5.81 9.53 10.21
C ALA A 33 5.91 8.32 9.27
N ILE A 34 7.10 7.81 9.04
CA ILE A 34 7.35 6.71 8.11
C ILE A 34 7.97 5.51 8.81
N SER A 35 7.54 4.29 8.49
CA SER A 35 8.22 3.09 8.95
C SER A 35 8.88 2.33 7.81
N GLY A 36 9.92 1.56 8.16
CA GLY A 36 10.63 0.64 7.30
C GLY A 36 11.37 -0.42 8.11
N SER A 37 11.69 -1.56 7.51
CA SER A 37 12.38 -2.67 8.19
C SER A 37 13.90 -2.50 8.30
N SER A 38 14.47 -1.50 7.64
CA SER A 38 15.91 -1.24 7.60
C SER A 38 16.23 0.24 7.83
N ASP A 39 17.50 0.55 7.98
CA ASP A 39 18.00 1.92 8.21
C ASP A 39 17.81 2.87 7.02
N LYS A 40 17.43 2.34 5.84
CA LYS A 40 16.97 3.14 4.69
C LYS A 40 15.81 4.08 5.02
N VAL A 41 15.07 3.82 6.10
CA VAL A 41 14.02 4.70 6.57
C VAL A 41 14.55 6.08 7.00
N ASN A 42 15.79 6.15 7.50
CA ASN A 42 16.44 7.41 7.88
C ASN A 42 16.79 8.24 6.64
N GLU A 43 17.40 7.61 5.63
CA GLU A 43 17.70 8.26 4.35
C GLU A 43 16.44 8.81 3.66
N ALA A 44 15.35 8.02 3.72
CA ALA A 44 14.06 8.45 3.20
C ALA A 44 13.52 9.67 3.96
N ALA A 45 13.67 9.71 5.28
CA ALA A 45 13.24 10.86 6.09
C ALA A 45 14.05 12.11 5.74
N ASP A 46 15.37 12.00 5.57
CA ASP A 46 16.22 13.12 5.17
C ASP A 46 15.79 13.70 3.81
N ALA A 47 15.49 12.82 2.85
CA ALA A 47 14.96 13.26 1.55
C ALA A 47 13.58 13.92 1.66
N LEU A 48 12.74 13.54 2.63
CA LEU A 48 11.43 14.17 2.84
C LEU A 48 11.55 15.54 3.51
N ARG A 49 12.51 15.71 4.42
CA ARG A 49 12.79 17.02 5.07
C ARG A 49 13.19 18.10 4.06
N SER A 50 13.79 17.72 2.93
CA SER A 50 14.09 18.68 1.85
C SER A 50 12.82 19.24 1.15
N LEU A 51 11.62 18.75 1.48
CA LEU A 51 10.34 19.15 0.91
C LEU A 51 9.51 20.06 1.84
N ASP A 52 10.17 20.76 2.76
CA ASP A 52 9.52 21.61 3.76
C ASP A 52 8.53 20.84 4.65
N ALA A 53 8.87 19.63 5.05
CA ALA A 53 8.08 18.81 5.96
C ALA A 53 8.97 18.19 7.06
N GLU A 54 8.45 18.13 8.27
CA GLU A 54 9.07 17.29 9.28
C GLU A 54 8.84 15.82 8.93
N ALA A 55 9.90 15.03 9.01
CA ALA A 55 9.82 13.59 8.73
C ALA A 55 10.41 12.79 9.88
N TYR A 56 9.61 11.87 10.40
CA TYR A 56 9.87 11.07 11.58
C TYR A 56 10.06 9.60 11.18
N PRO A 57 11.32 9.14 11.01
CA PRO A 57 11.60 7.75 10.65
C PRO A 57 11.46 6.83 11.86
N PHE A 58 10.98 5.61 11.61
CA PHE A 58 10.92 4.56 12.62
C PHE A 58 11.23 3.19 12.02
N LYS A 59 12.22 2.51 12.56
CA LYS A 59 12.55 1.14 12.15
C LYS A 59 11.65 0.15 12.87
N ALA A 60 10.81 -0.57 12.11
CA ALA A 60 9.87 -1.56 12.63
C ALA A 60 9.70 -2.73 11.66
N ASP A 61 9.55 -3.92 12.22
CA ASP A 61 9.12 -5.11 11.47
C ASP A 61 7.58 -5.22 11.52
N ALA A 62 6.95 -4.98 10.38
CA ALA A 62 5.49 -5.03 10.24
C ALA A 62 4.92 -6.46 10.29
N SER A 63 5.75 -7.51 10.32
CA SER A 63 5.31 -8.88 10.49
C SER A 63 5.00 -9.24 11.95
N THR A 64 5.45 -8.42 12.90
CA THR A 64 5.32 -8.71 14.34
C THR A 64 4.33 -7.79 15.01
N TYR A 65 3.64 -8.33 16.03
CA TYR A 65 2.74 -7.53 16.88
C TYR A 65 3.49 -6.34 17.50
N ASP A 66 4.66 -6.59 18.09
CA ASP A 66 5.49 -5.57 18.73
C ASP A 66 5.94 -4.48 17.75
N GLY A 67 6.39 -4.84 16.56
CA GLY A 67 6.81 -3.87 15.54
C GLY A 67 5.68 -2.92 15.12
N VAL A 68 4.46 -3.44 14.97
CA VAL A 68 3.27 -2.63 14.66
C VAL A 68 2.91 -1.70 15.82
N GLU A 69 2.85 -2.22 17.07
CA GLU A 69 2.52 -1.42 18.25
C GLU A 69 3.57 -0.34 18.55
N ARG A 70 4.85 -0.63 18.39
CA ARG A 70 5.92 0.34 18.61
C ARG A 70 5.84 1.49 17.62
N PHE A 71 5.57 1.22 16.33
CA PHE A 71 5.38 2.30 15.36
C PHE A 71 4.11 3.10 15.63
N TRP A 72 3.03 2.44 16.06
CA TRP A 72 1.82 3.13 16.48
C TRP A 72 2.08 4.04 17.67
N THR A 73 2.70 3.53 18.73
CA THR A 73 3.02 4.29 19.96
C THR A 73 3.94 5.46 19.65
N PHE A 74 4.98 5.24 18.83
CA PHE A 74 5.86 6.30 18.37
C PHE A 74 5.08 7.41 17.66
N THR A 75 4.19 7.06 16.73
CA THR A 75 3.39 8.04 15.99
C THR A 75 2.47 8.85 16.92
N GLN A 76 1.85 8.21 17.90
CA GLN A 76 1.04 8.90 18.91
C GLN A 76 1.87 9.80 19.82
N GLY A 77 3.08 9.36 20.18
CA GLY A 77 4.03 10.13 21.01
C GLY A 77 4.52 11.43 20.39
N LEU A 78 4.34 11.62 19.07
CA LEU A 78 4.66 12.88 18.40
C LEU A 78 3.72 14.03 18.79
N GLY A 79 2.59 13.73 19.45
CA GLY A 79 1.64 14.76 19.91
C GLY A 79 1.01 15.58 18.78
N ARG A 80 0.96 15.05 17.56
CA ARG A 80 0.47 15.72 16.35
C ARG A 80 -0.90 15.17 15.92
N PRO A 81 -1.78 15.98 15.37
CA PRO A 81 -3.05 15.50 14.83
C PRO A 81 -2.81 14.52 13.67
N LEU A 82 -3.09 13.22 13.87
CA LEU A 82 -3.02 12.23 12.80
C LEU A 82 -4.27 12.33 11.92
N GLU A 83 -4.13 12.91 10.75
CA GLU A 83 -5.23 13.15 9.81
C GLU A 83 -5.22 12.23 8.59
N ALA A 84 -4.07 11.59 8.32
CA ALA A 84 -3.95 10.64 7.20
C ALA A 84 -3.10 9.43 7.59
N ALA A 85 -3.44 8.26 7.04
CA ALA A 85 -2.65 7.05 7.18
C ALA A 85 -2.59 6.30 5.85
N ALA A 86 -1.39 5.97 5.39
CA ALA A 86 -1.17 5.07 4.26
C ALA A 86 -0.65 3.72 4.77
N LEU A 87 -1.52 2.73 4.80
CA LEU A 87 -1.21 1.35 5.10
C LEU A 87 -0.68 0.70 3.83
N ASN A 88 0.62 0.88 3.60
CA ASN A 88 1.25 0.60 2.32
C ASN A 88 2.22 -0.58 2.38
N VAL A 89 2.80 -0.88 3.55
CA VAL A 89 3.77 -1.97 3.66
C VAL A 89 3.26 -3.25 3.02
N GLY A 90 4.14 -3.94 2.30
CA GLY A 90 3.83 -5.23 1.71
C GLY A 90 5.04 -5.78 0.97
N ILE A 91 5.14 -7.10 0.96
CA ILE A 91 6.14 -7.84 0.21
C ILE A 91 5.46 -8.76 -0.80
N GLY A 92 6.20 -9.21 -1.79
CA GLY A 92 5.80 -10.23 -2.75
C GLY A 92 6.79 -11.38 -2.74
N ILE A 93 6.30 -12.56 -3.09
CA ILE A 93 7.10 -13.76 -3.31
C ILE A 93 6.63 -14.35 -4.63
N GLY A 94 7.57 -14.55 -5.53
CA GLY A 94 7.34 -15.22 -6.82
C GLY A 94 7.99 -16.60 -6.83
N GLY A 95 7.49 -17.48 -7.66
CA GLY A 95 7.98 -18.87 -7.80
C GLY A 95 6.86 -19.89 -7.76
N ALA A 96 7.17 -21.13 -8.11
CA ALA A 96 6.20 -22.22 -7.97
C ALA A 96 5.93 -22.49 -6.48
N PHE A 97 4.66 -22.57 -6.11
CA PHE A 97 4.26 -22.71 -4.69
C PHE A 97 4.89 -23.92 -4.01
N VAL A 98 5.11 -24.99 -4.76
CA VAL A 98 5.74 -26.21 -4.25
C VAL A 98 7.22 -26.02 -3.89
N ASP A 99 7.88 -25.03 -4.48
CA ASP A 99 9.32 -24.78 -4.30
C ASP A 99 9.59 -23.61 -3.35
N ASN A 100 8.58 -22.78 -3.07
CA ASN A 100 8.73 -21.63 -2.16
C ASN A 100 8.88 -22.09 -0.70
N ASP A 101 9.68 -21.35 0.07
CA ASP A 101 9.81 -21.58 1.50
C ASP A 101 8.52 -21.20 2.24
N LEU A 102 8.03 -22.08 3.12
CA LEU A 102 6.82 -21.86 3.90
C LEU A 102 6.95 -20.65 4.84
N GLU A 103 8.12 -20.43 5.45
CA GLU A 103 8.35 -19.34 6.38
C GLU A 103 8.24 -17.99 5.66
N ASP A 104 8.74 -17.90 4.43
CA ASP A 104 8.62 -16.71 3.60
C ASP A 104 7.16 -16.43 3.22
N GLU A 105 6.39 -17.45 2.84
CA GLU A 105 4.95 -17.30 2.55
C GLU A 105 4.16 -16.87 3.79
N LEU A 106 4.45 -17.46 4.96
CA LEU A 106 3.83 -17.05 6.22
C LEU A 106 4.25 -15.63 6.63
N ARG A 107 5.50 -15.24 6.40
CA ARG A 107 5.97 -13.88 6.62
C ARG A 107 5.25 -12.88 5.72
N LEU A 108 5.02 -13.24 4.45
CA LEU A 108 4.22 -12.42 3.54
C LEU A 108 2.81 -12.17 4.11
N LEU A 109 2.14 -13.21 4.57
CA LEU A 109 0.81 -13.09 5.19
C LEU A 109 0.86 -12.24 6.47
N ALA A 110 1.88 -12.43 7.30
CA ALA A 110 2.07 -11.65 8.52
C ALA A 110 2.19 -10.14 8.21
N ILE A 111 2.93 -9.75 7.17
CA ILE A 111 3.10 -8.35 6.76
C ILE A 111 1.86 -7.82 6.04
N ASN A 112 1.43 -8.51 4.95
CA ASN A 112 0.42 -7.98 4.04
C ASN A 112 -1.00 -8.02 4.62
N VAL A 113 -1.28 -8.99 5.49
CA VAL A 113 -2.61 -9.22 6.06
C VAL A 113 -2.64 -8.85 7.53
N THR A 114 -1.95 -9.61 8.39
CA THR A 114 -2.05 -9.45 9.85
C THR A 114 -1.59 -8.07 10.30
N GLY A 115 -0.41 -7.62 9.87
CA GLY A 115 0.13 -6.30 10.20
C GLY A 115 -0.74 -5.15 9.66
N THR A 116 -1.31 -5.33 8.46
CA THR A 116 -2.25 -4.35 7.88
C THR A 116 -3.53 -4.24 8.71
N VAL A 117 -4.15 -5.36 9.08
CA VAL A 117 -5.36 -5.37 9.94
C VAL A 117 -5.05 -4.76 11.30
N HIS A 118 -3.93 -5.13 11.90
CA HIS A 118 -3.52 -4.63 13.21
C HIS A 118 -3.36 -3.10 13.19
N MET A 119 -2.56 -2.57 12.27
CA MET A 119 -2.38 -1.12 12.14
C MET A 119 -3.69 -0.40 11.78
N ALA A 120 -4.50 -0.98 10.88
CA ALA A 120 -5.80 -0.43 10.52
C ALA A 120 -6.71 -0.29 11.75
N LYS A 121 -6.74 -1.28 12.64
CA LYS A 121 -7.54 -1.23 13.86
C LYS A 121 -7.15 -0.03 14.73
N ARG A 122 -5.86 0.19 14.95
CA ARG A 122 -5.34 1.32 15.73
C ARG A 122 -5.71 2.68 15.10
N VAL A 123 -5.48 2.80 13.79
CA VAL A 123 -5.77 4.03 13.04
C VAL A 123 -7.27 4.33 13.02
N VAL A 124 -8.11 3.35 12.71
CA VAL A 124 -9.56 3.50 12.66
C VAL A 124 -10.12 3.95 14.01
N GLN A 125 -9.73 3.26 15.10
CA GLN A 125 -10.18 3.63 16.43
C GLN A 125 -9.82 5.08 16.80
N HIS A 126 -8.59 5.50 16.45
CA HIS A 126 -8.13 6.87 16.69
C HIS A 126 -8.91 7.90 15.85
N MET A 127 -9.05 7.66 14.56
CA MET A 127 -9.70 8.61 13.64
C MET A 127 -11.21 8.72 13.89
N VAL A 128 -11.89 7.61 14.19
CA VAL A 128 -13.31 7.62 14.54
C VAL A 128 -13.55 8.40 15.85
N LYS A 129 -12.71 8.20 16.87
CA LYS A 129 -12.77 8.99 18.11
C LYS A 129 -12.61 10.49 17.85
N ASN A 130 -11.81 10.88 16.85
CA ASN A 130 -11.57 12.27 16.49
C ASN A 130 -12.58 12.81 15.46
N GLY A 131 -13.49 11.98 14.96
CA GLY A 131 -14.53 12.36 13.99
C GLY A 131 -13.99 12.72 12.60
N ARG A 132 -12.73 12.42 12.28
CA ARG A 132 -12.11 12.73 10.99
C ARG A 132 -10.88 11.86 10.72
N GLY A 133 -10.61 11.61 9.44
CA GLY A 133 -9.39 10.93 9.00
C GLY A 133 -9.47 10.42 7.57
N ARG A 134 -8.31 10.13 7.01
CA ARG A 134 -8.15 9.58 5.65
C ARG A 134 -7.24 8.36 5.71
N ILE A 135 -7.76 7.22 5.30
CA ILE A 135 -7.01 5.96 5.28
C ILE A 135 -6.84 5.53 3.83
N LEU A 136 -5.62 5.24 3.43
CA LEU A 136 -5.28 4.62 2.17
C LEU A 136 -4.71 3.24 2.44
N ILE A 137 -5.25 2.21 1.78
CA ILE A 137 -4.74 0.83 1.84
C ILE A 137 -4.18 0.47 0.47
N THR A 138 -2.89 0.13 0.42
CA THR A 138 -2.23 -0.27 -0.82
C THR A 138 -2.46 -1.74 -1.10
N SER A 139 -3.32 -2.01 -2.06
CA SER A 139 -3.55 -3.31 -2.68
C SER A 139 -2.69 -3.48 -3.95
N SER A 140 -3.21 -4.11 -4.98
CA SER A 140 -2.59 -4.32 -6.30
C SER A 140 -3.67 -4.62 -7.34
N VAL A 141 -3.35 -4.45 -8.62
CA VAL A 141 -4.16 -5.04 -9.71
C VAL A 141 -4.21 -6.57 -9.61
N SER A 142 -3.21 -7.20 -9.01
CA SER A 142 -3.18 -8.64 -8.68
C SER A 142 -4.33 -9.07 -7.76
N ALA A 143 -4.99 -8.14 -7.08
CA ALA A 143 -6.19 -8.41 -6.27
C ALA A 143 -7.42 -8.80 -7.09
N THR A 144 -7.40 -8.62 -8.41
CA THR A 144 -8.59 -8.74 -9.28
C THR A 144 -8.56 -9.97 -10.18
N LEU A 145 -7.55 -10.83 -10.03
CA LEU A 145 -7.36 -12.02 -10.86
C LEU A 145 -6.53 -13.09 -10.11
N PRO A 146 -6.62 -14.37 -10.52
CA PRO A 146 -5.69 -15.41 -10.04
C PRO A 146 -4.25 -15.07 -10.43
N THR A 147 -3.32 -15.36 -9.53
CA THR A 147 -1.90 -15.04 -9.70
C THR A 147 -1.02 -16.29 -9.52
N PRO A 148 -1.00 -17.22 -10.49
CA PRO A 148 -0.04 -18.34 -10.49
C PRO A 148 1.38 -17.79 -10.37
N TYR A 149 2.25 -18.53 -9.68
CA TYR A 149 3.63 -18.12 -9.32
C TYR A 149 3.75 -16.87 -8.42
N GLU A 150 2.63 -16.31 -8.00
CA GLU A 150 2.46 -15.34 -6.92
C GLU A 150 1.28 -15.78 -6.05
N THR A 151 1.20 -17.08 -5.78
CA THR A 151 0.01 -17.78 -5.28
C THR A 151 -0.52 -17.24 -3.95
N VAL A 152 0.35 -16.77 -3.06
CA VAL A 152 -0.03 -16.16 -1.78
C VAL A 152 -0.12 -14.64 -1.89
N TYR A 153 0.73 -14.01 -2.73
CA TYR A 153 0.74 -12.56 -2.88
C TYR A 153 -0.58 -12.00 -3.40
N GLY A 154 -1.08 -12.52 -4.53
CA GLY A 154 -2.34 -12.04 -5.11
C GLY A 154 -3.52 -12.12 -4.14
N PRO A 155 -3.80 -13.29 -3.54
CA PRO A 155 -4.82 -13.41 -2.48
C PRO A 155 -4.61 -12.46 -1.29
N SER A 156 -3.37 -12.20 -0.85
CA SER A 156 -3.10 -11.22 0.20
C SER A 156 -3.50 -9.79 -0.20
N LYS A 157 -3.33 -9.45 -1.47
CA LYS A 157 -3.75 -8.15 -2.02
C LYS A 157 -5.25 -8.08 -2.26
N ALA A 158 -5.89 -9.20 -2.63
CA ALA A 158 -7.35 -9.31 -2.70
C ALA A 158 -7.99 -9.08 -1.33
N PHE A 159 -7.42 -9.66 -0.27
CA PHE A 159 -7.81 -9.37 1.11
C PHE A 159 -7.75 -7.86 1.38
N GLY A 160 -6.62 -7.21 1.12
CA GLY A 160 -6.44 -5.77 1.38
C GLY A 160 -7.46 -4.90 0.61
N TYR A 161 -7.80 -5.29 -0.63
CA TYR A 161 -8.82 -4.60 -1.42
C TYR A 161 -10.21 -4.73 -0.79
N MET A 162 -10.67 -5.96 -0.51
CA MET A 162 -11.98 -6.20 0.07
C MET A 162 -12.11 -5.63 1.49
N PHE A 163 -11.05 -5.68 2.27
CA PHE A 163 -10.97 -5.06 3.59
C PHE A 163 -11.15 -3.54 3.52
N ALA A 164 -10.49 -2.88 2.56
CA ALA A 164 -10.66 -1.44 2.36
C ALA A 164 -12.09 -1.06 1.95
N GLU A 165 -12.72 -1.85 1.06
CA GLU A 165 -14.09 -1.61 0.62
C GLU A 165 -15.10 -1.79 1.77
N SER A 166 -14.91 -2.83 2.60
CA SER A 166 -15.75 -3.08 3.78
C SER A 166 -15.62 -1.95 4.81
N LEU A 167 -14.39 -1.58 5.16
CA LEU A 167 -14.15 -0.46 6.08
C LEU A 167 -14.74 0.85 5.56
N ARG A 168 -14.67 1.11 4.27
CA ARG A 168 -15.24 2.33 3.68
C ARG A 168 -16.74 2.43 3.92
N GLU A 169 -17.47 1.31 3.80
CA GLU A 169 -18.90 1.30 4.04
C GLU A 169 -19.22 1.40 5.54
N GLU A 170 -18.52 0.65 6.40
CA GLU A 170 -18.71 0.72 7.85
C GLU A 170 -18.45 2.13 8.41
N LEU A 171 -17.48 2.84 7.87
CA LEU A 171 -17.05 4.15 8.35
C LEU A 171 -17.77 5.35 7.70
N ARG A 172 -18.74 5.09 6.82
CA ARG A 172 -19.40 6.13 5.99
C ARG A 172 -19.98 7.31 6.80
N SER A 173 -20.44 7.07 8.01
CA SER A 173 -21.06 8.09 8.86
C SER A 173 -20.12 8.68 9.93
N THR A 174 -18.84 8.30 9.94
CA THR A 174 -17.91 8.63 11.02
C THR A 174 -17.00 9.83 10.75
N GLY A 175 -17.06 10.42 9.54
CA GLY A 175 -16.11 11.44 9.09
C GLY A 175 -14.75 10.87 8.65
N VAL A 176 -14.56 9.54 8.68
CA VAL A 176 -13.35 8.86 8.20
C VAL A 176 -13.57 8.32 6.79
N THR A 177 -12.61 8.54 5.90
CA THR A 177 -12.65 8.03 4.52
C THR A 177 -11.62 6.94 4.32
N VAL A 178 -11.98 5.90 3.54
CA VAL A 178 -11.07 4.81 3.19
C VAL A 178 -10.94 4.70 1.68
N THR A 179 -9.72 4.56 1.19
CA THR A 179 -9.40 4.43 -0.24
C THR A 179 -8.51 3.21 -0.46
N ALA A 180 -8.92 2.32 -1.36
CA ALA A 180 -8.04 1.27 -1.86
C ALA A 180 -7.21 1.80 -3.05
N LEU A 181 -5.89 1.67 -2.97
CA LEU A 181 -4.99 1.94 -4.07
C LEU A 181 -4.59 0.62 -4.73
N LEU A 182 -4.88 0.46 -6.02
CA LEU A 182 -4.55 -0.72 -6.81
C LEU A 182 -3.46 -0.37 -7.85
N PRO A 183 -2.19 -0.37 -7.48
CA PRO A 183 -1.11 -0.18 -8.42
C PRO A 183 -1.03 -1.38 -9.37
N GLY A 184 -0.72 -1.14 -10.66
CA GLY A 184 -0.20 -2.17 -11.54
C GLY A 184 1.32 -2.30 -11.37
N ALA A 185 2.00 -3.01 -12.25
CA ALA A 185 3.45 -3.07 -12.27
C ALA A 185 4.04 -1.65 -12.26
N THR A 186 4.88 -1.36 -11.27
CA THR A 186 5.53 -0.06 -11.09
C THR A 186 7.04 -0.23 -11.21
N ASN A 187 7.72 0.81 -11.66
CA ASN A 187 9.19 0.85 -11.66
C ASN A 187 9.69 0.99 -10.20
N SER A 188 9.76 -0.12 -9.47
CA SER A 188 10.25 -0.24 -8.09
C SER A 188 11.01 -1.55 -7.95
N ASP A 189 11.83 -1.67 -6.93
CA ASP A 189 12.59 -2.90 -6.64
C ASP A 189 11.70 -4.06 -6.18
N PHE A 190 10.39 -3.87 -6.15
CA PHE A 190 9.41 -4.84 -5.66
C PHE A 190 9.52 -6.20 -6.36
N HIS A 191 9.58 -6.21 -7.72
CA HIS A 191 9.66 -7.45 -8.48
C HIS A 191 11.03 -8.14 -8.32
N ALA A 192 12.10 -7.36 -8.22
CA ALA A 192 13.43 -7.89 -7.94
C ALA A 192 13.48 -8.52 -6.53
N ASN A 193 12.93 -7.81 -5.53
CA ASN A 193 12.86 -8.29 -4.15
C ASN A 193 11.92 -9.50 -3.97
N ALA A 194 10.94 -9.66 -4.87
CA ALA A 194 10.03 -10.81 -4.90
C ALA A 194 10.58 -12.03 -5.67
N GLY A 195 11.85 -12.00 -6.09
CA GLY A 195 12.44 -13.06 -6.91
C GLY A 195 11.95 -13.14 -8.36
N MET A 196 11.21 -12.13 -8.83
CA MET A 196 10.55 -12.11 -10.14
C MET A 196 11.34 -11.38 -11.24
N GLY A 197 12.58 -11.02 -10.99
CA GLY A 197 13.41 -10.28 -11.96
C GLY A 197 13.57 -10.97 -13.32
N GLY A 198 13.58 -12.30 -13.35
CA GLY A 198 13.67 -13.15 -14.55
C GLY A 198 12.34 -13.48 -15.24
N THR A 199 11.21 -12.89 -14.82
CA THR A 199 9.90 -13.14 -15.44
C THR A 199 9.58 -12.11 -16.52
N LYS A 200 8.68 -12.45 -17.47
CA LYS A 200 8.16 -11.49 -18.45
C LYS A 200 7.52 -10.27 -17.77
N LEU A 201 6.84 -10.47 -16.66
CA LEU A 201 6.23 -9.39 -15.87
C LEU A 201 7.30 -8.47 -15.25
N GLY A 202 8.38 -9.05 -14.73
CA GLY A 202 9.52 -8.29 -14.17
C GLY A 202 10.26 -7.46 -15.21
N GLY A 203 10.32 -7.94 -16.46
CA GLY A 203 10.99 -7.28 -17.59
C GLY A 203 10.15 -6.26 -18.36
N GLN A 204 8.84 -6.17 -18.14
CA GLN A 204 7.98 -5.22 -18.85
C GLN A 204 8.27 -3.77 -18.46
N GLN A 205 8.05 -2.84 -19.41
CA GLN A 205 8.16 -1.40 -19.17
C GLN A 205 7.14 -0.98 -18.09
N LYS A 206 7.65 -0.56 -16.94
CA LYS A 206 6.85 -0.29 -15.74
C LYS A 206 6.30 1.13 -15.78
N ASN A 207 5.07 1.30 -15.30
CA ASN A 207 4.45 2.62 -15.21
C ASN A 207 5.22 3.56 -14.27
N ASP A 208 5.35 4.84 -14.64
CA ASP A 208 5.97 5.85 -13.79
C ASP A 208 5.27 5.95 -12.42
N LYS A 209 6.07 5.91 -11.37
CA LYS A 209 5.64 6.08 -9.97
C LYS A 209 4.89 7.40 -9.74
N THR A 210 5.20 8.44 -10.53
CA THR A 210 4.69 9.81 -10.38
C THR A 210 3.23 9.95 -10.78
N ALA A 211 2.80 9.31 -11.86
CA ALA A 211 1.45 9.45 -12.41
C ALA A 211 0.33 8.89 -11.50
N ARG A 212 0.67 8.00 -10.55
CA ARG A 212 -0.28 7.37 -9.62
C ARG A 212 -0.42 8.09 -8.28
N ARG A 213 0.48 9.03 -7.98
CA ARG A 213 0.58 9.72 -6.70
C ARG A 213 -0.54 10.73 -6.45
N GLN A 214 -1.01 11.39 -7.49
CA GLN A 214 -2.05 12.44 -7.39
C GLN A 214 -3.44 11.89 -7.06
N ALA A 215 -3.62 10.58 -7.17
CA ALA A 215 -4.90 9.92 -6.98
C ALA A 215 -5.30 9.75 -5.51
N GLY A 216 -4.36 9.45 -4.63
CA GLY A 216 -4.63 9.16 -3.21
C GLY A 216 -4.91 10.39 -2.34
N LEU A 217 -4.63 11.61 -2.85
CA LEU A 217 -4.68 12.84 -2.06
C LEU A 217 -5.89 13.75 -2.33
N ARG A 218 -6.73 13.42 -3.32
CA ARG A 218 -7.93 14.21 -3.58
C ARG A 218 -8.98 13.99 -2.50
N GLY A 219 -9.40 15.11 -1.90
CA GLY A 219 -10.26 15.14 -0.73
C GLY A 219 -11.74 14.75 -1.00
N PRO A 220 -12.57 14.72 0.05
CA PRO A 220 -13.91 14.13 0.08
C PRO A 220 -15.01 14.89 -0.69
N HIS A 221 -14.72 15.94 -1.43
CA HIS A 221 -15.73 16.76 -2.12
C HIS A 221 -16.19 16.23 -3.49
N GLU A 222 -15.58 15.18 -4.02
CA GLU A 222 -16.12 14.50 -5.22
C GLU A 222 -16.89 13.25 -4.81
N ARG A 223 -18.22 13.37 -4.72
CA ARG A 223 -19.13 12.26 -4.47
C ARG A 223 -18.92 11.15 -5.49
N HIS A 224 -18.70 9.93 -5.00
CA HIS A 224 -19.01 8.66 -5.66
C HIS A 224 -18.39 8.40 -7.04
N ARG A 225 -17.07 8.11 -7.11
CA ARG A 225 -16.60 7.16 -8.15
C ARG A 225 -15.30 6.51 -7.68
N PRO A 226 -15.15 5.18 -7.83
CA PRO A 226 -13.82 4.56 -7.67
C PRO A 226 -12.86 5.24 -8.64
N TYR A 227 -11.66 5.55 -8.18
CA TYR A 227 -10.68 6.27 -8.97
C TYR A 227 -10.38 5.54 -10.29
N ARG A 228 -10.93 6.07 -11.38
CA ARG A 228 -10.67 5.68 -12.75
C ARG A 228 -9.81 6.73 -13.44
N ARG A 229 -8.52 6.42 -13.66
CA ARG A 229 -7.70 7.02 -14.73
C ARG A 229 -6.39 6.22 -14.91
N ARG A 230 -6.06 5.76 -16.07
CA ARG A 230 -6.15 6.19 -17.46
C ARG A 230 -7.12 5.33 -18.28
N ARG A 231 -7.81 6.01 -19.14
CA ARG A 231 -8.99 5.60 -19.86
C ARG A 231 -8.68 4.93 -21.21
N SER A 232 -7.90 3.88 -21.32
CA SER A 232 -7.98 2.99 -22.47
C SER A 232 -7.54 1.56 -22.19
N GLU A 233 -6.38 1.34 -21.57
CA GLU A 233 -5.87 -0.03 -21.37
C GLU A 233 -6.28 -0.66 -20.03
N ASN A 234 -6.24 0.10 -18.92
CA ASN A 234 -6.62 -0.44 -17.60
C ASN A 234 -8.14 -0.55 -17.39
N GLN A 235 -8.96 0.15 -18.17
CA GLN A 235 -10.43 0.00 -18.14
C GLN A 235 -10.89 -1.21 -18.94
N ALA A 236 -10.27 -1.46 -20.10
CA ALA A 236 -10.52 -2.67 -20.86
C ALA A 236 -10.13 -3.90 -20.04
N ALA A 237 -8.96 -3.91 -19.40
CA ALA A 237 -8.53 -4.97 -18.51
C ALA A 237 -9.47 -5.17 -17.29
N GLY A 238 -10.02 -4.10 -16.72
CA GLY A 238 -10.97 -4.19 -15.60
C GLY A 238 -12.33 -4.75 -15.99
N VAL A 239 -12.82 -4.50 -17.21
CA VAL A 239 -14.07 -5.09 -17.75
C VAL A 239 -13.78 -6.52 -18.23
N GLU A 240 -12.69 -6.73 -18.94
CA GLU A 240 -12.26 -8.05 -19.39
C GLU A 240 -12.05 -9.01 -18.22
N ASN A 241 -11.43 -8.56 -17.12
CA ASN A 241 -11.27 -9.36 -15.91
C ASN A 241 -12.61 -9.73 -15.22
N ARG A 242 -13.68 -8.97 -15.41
CA ARG A 242 -15.01 -9.30 -14.85
C ARG A 242 -15.76 -10.34 -15.68
N THR A 243 -15.50 -10.42 -16.96
CA THR A 243 -16.23 -11.28 -17.92
C THR A 243 -15.44 -12.52 -18.34
N THR A 244 -14.11 -12.51 -18.18
CA THR A 244 -13.26 -13.65 -18.51
C THR A 244 -13.35 -14.73 -17.42
N PRO A 245 -13.54 -16.01 -17.74
CA PRO A 245 -13.53 -17.10 -16.77
C PRO A 245 -12.21 -17.19 -16.01
N GLU A 246 -12.27 -17.54 -14.72
CA GLU A 246 -11.09 -17.62 -13.83
C GLU A 246 -9.95 -18.51 -14.35
N PRO A 247 -10.23 -19.73 -14.94
CA PRO A 247 -9.16 -20.55 -15.52
C PRO A 247 -8.39 -19.88 -16.67
N VAL A 248 -9.09 -19.08 -17.49
CA VAL A 248 -8.45 -18.36 -18.61
C VAL A 248 -7.58 -17.22 -18.07
N LYS A 249 -8.02 -16.52 -17.04
CA LYS A 249 -7.22 -15.49 -16.35
C LYS A 249 -5.96 -16.10 -15.75
N ALA A 250 -6.12 -17.25 -15.06
CA ALA A 250 -5.00 -17.95 -14.42
C ALA A 250 -3.95 -18.38 -15.46
N ALA A 251 -4.37 -18.95 -16.59
CA ALA A 251 -3.47 -19.36 -17.67
C ALA A 251 -2.69 -18.16 -18.25
N ARG A 252 -3.38 -17.06 -18.57
CA ARG A 252 -2.73 -15.84 -19.07
C ARG A 252 -1.74 -15.24 -18.08
N GLN A 253 -2.09 -15.25 -16.80
CA GLN A 253 -1.21 -14.71 -15.76
C GLN A 253 0.00 -15.62 -15.55
N ALA A 254 -0.17 -16.94 -15.62
CA ALA A 254 0.93 -17.90 -15.53
C ALA A 254 2.02 -17.63 -16.59
N GLU A 255 1.63 -17.37 -17.85
CA GLU A 255 2.57 -17.02 -18.92
C GLU A 255 3.44 -15.79 -18.64
N LEU A 256 2.93 -14.85 -17.82
CA LEU A 256 3.62 -13.60 -17.46
C LEU A 256 4.52 -13.76 -16.23
N THR A 257 4.14 -14.65 -15.30
CA THR A 257 4.76 -14.78 -13.97
C THR A 257 5.62 -16.03 -13.82
N GLN A 258 5.52 -16.98 -14.77
CA GLN A 258 6.35 -18.19 -14.78
C GLN A 258 7.85 -17.79 -14.85
N PRO A 259 8.71 -18.33 -13.97
CA PRO A 259 10.16 -18.20 -14.10
C PRO A 259 10.66 -18.72 -15.45
N GLN A 260 11.61 -18.02 -16.06
CA GLN A 260 12.27 -18.41 -17.30
C GLN A 260 13.50 -19.27 -17.02
#